data_c86c09a02f3c9957755dbbb4b4efe9dd
#
_entry.id   c86c09a02f3c9957755dbbb4b4efe9dd
#
_cell.length_a   1.000
_cell.length_b   1.000
_cell.length_c   1.000
_cell.angle_alpha   90.00
_cell.angle_beta   90.00
_cell.angle_gamma   90.00
#
_symmetry.space_group_name_H-M   'P 1'
#
loop_
_entity.id
_entity.type
_entity.pdbx_description
1 polymer ?
#
loop_
_entity_poly.entity_id
_entity_poly.type
_entity_poly.pdbx_seq_one_letter_code
_entity_poly.pdbx_strand_id
1 'polypeptide(L)' 'MLEVVYTGLLVVAILAAGWFSIFVVYKLFKGQG' A
#
# COMPACT_ATOMS: atom_id res chain seq x y z
N MET A 1 -2.42 -3.60 25.00
CA MET A 1 -1.69 -4.65 24.28
C MET A 1 -2.29 -4.92 22.92
N LEU A 2 -3.60 -5.08 22.86
CA LEU A 2 -4.29 -5.25 21.58
C LEU A 2 -4.20 -4.00 20.70
N GLU A 3 -4.02 -2.85 21.31
CA GLU A 3 -3.93 -1.60 20.56
C GLU A 3 -2.70 -1.54 19.68
N VAL A 4 -1.58 -2.05 20.18
CA VAL A 4 -0.34 -2.02 19.40
C VAL A 4 -0.46 -2.90 18.16
N VAL A 5 -1.08 -4.07 18.33
CA VAL A 5 -1.27 -4.98 17.20
C VAL A 5 -2.20 -4.37 16.16
N TYR A 6 -3.25 -3.73 16.64
CA TYR A 6 -4.21 -3.08 15.73
C TYR A 6 -3.56 -1.94 14.97
N THR A 7 -2.80 -1.12 15.68
CA THR A 7 -2.10 0.00 15.04
C THR A 7 -1.10 -0.50 14.00
N GLY A 8 -0.38 -1.56 14.33
CA GLY A 8 0.56 -2.15 13.39
C GLY A 8 -0.13 -2.66 12.14
N LEU A 9 -1.28 -3.30 12.32
CA LEU A 9 -2.06 -3.80 11.20
C LEU A 9 -2.53 -2.67 10.29
N LEU A 10 -2.96 -1.57 10.90
CA LEU A 10 -3.41 -0.41 10.15
C LEU A 10 -2.27 0.18 9.32
N VAL A 11 -1.11 0.32 9.94
CA VAL A 11 0.05 0.88 9.25
C VAL A 11 0.46 -0.01 8.08
N VAL A 12 0.48 -1.31 8.30
CA VAL A 12 0.83 -2.26 7.25
C VAL A 12 -0.19 -2.19 6.11
N ALA A 13 -1.46 -2.09 6.45
CA ALA A 13 -2.51 -2.00 5.44
C ALA A 13 -2.35 -0.74 4.58
N ILE A 14 -2.07 0.39 5.22
CA ILE A 14 -1.89 1.65 4.51
C ILE A 14 -0.65 1.57 3.62
N LEU A 15 0.43 1.02 4.13
CA LEU A 15 1.66 0.87 3.36
C LEU A 15 1.44 -0.05 2.16
N ALA A 16 0.76 -1.16 2.38
CA ALA A 16 0.50 -2.10 1.31
C ALA A 16 -0.38 -1.48 0.22
N ALA A 17 -1.42 -0.75 0.64
CA ALA A 17 -2.31 -0.09 -0.31
C ALA A 17 -1.56 0.96 -1.12
N GLY A 18 -0.74 1.75 -0.45
CA GLY A 18 0.07 2.76 -1.13
C GLY A 18 1.04 2.14 -2.12
N TRP A 19 1.70 1.07 -1.70
CA TRP A 19 2.64 0.37 -2.55
C TRP A 19 1.95 -0.18 -3.80
N PHE A 20 0.81 -0.81 -3.60
CA PHE A 20 0.03 -1.36 -4.71
C PHE A 20 -0.40 -0.28 -5.69
N SER A 21 -0.86 0.85 -5.16
CA SER A 21 -1.30 1.97 -5.99
C SER A 21 -0.17 2.48 -6.86
N ILE A 22 1.00 2.67 -6.26
CA ILE A 22 2.17 3.15 -7.02
C ILE A 22 2.54 2.14 -8.09
N PHE A 23 2.47 0.86 -7.77
CA PHE A 23 2.81 -0.18 -8.74
C PHE A 23 1.86 -0.16 -9.93
N VAL A 24 0.58 -0.02 -9.67
CA VAL A 24 -0.43 0.00 -10.73
C VAL A 24 -0.26 1.24 -11.60
N VAL A 25 -0.08 2.39 -10.98
CA VAL A 25 0.09 3.65 -11.71
C VAL A 25 1.36 3.60 -12.55
N TYR A 26 2.42 3.07 -11.99
CA TYR A 26 3.69 2.95 -12.72
C TYR A 26 3.53 2.05 -13.95
N LYS A 27 2.83 0.95 -13.79
CA LYS A 27 2.62 0.02 -14.88
C LYS A 27 1.74 0.64 -15.96
N LEU A 28 0.75 1.40 -15.55
CA LEU A 28 -0.15 2.07 -16.49
C LEU A 28 0.61 3.11 -17.31
N PHE A 29 1.47 3.85 -16.68
CA PHE A 29 2.26 4.88 -17.35
C PHE A 29 3.22 4.28 -18.36
N LYS A 30 3.86 3.19 -17.99
CA LYS A 30 4.82 2.54 -18.88
C LYS A 30 4.14 1.68 -19.93
N GLY A 31 2.99 1.12 -19.58
CA GLY A 31 2.27 0.26 -20.52
C GLY A 31 1.68 1.02 -21.68
N GLN A 32 1.39 2.29 -21.47
CA GLN A 32 0.78 3.12 -22.51
C GLN A 32 1.79 3.94 -23.30
N GLY A 33 2.97 4.04 -22.75
CA GLY A 33 4.04 4.79 -23.40
C GLY A 33 4.61 4.02 -24.56
#